data_19c341f023f373b1c5ee1bfaac688cda
#
_entry.id   19c341f023f373b1c5ee1bfaac688cda
#
_cell.length_a   1.000
_cell.length_b   1.000
_cell.length_c   1.000
_cell.angle_alpha   90.00
_cell.angle_beta   90.00
_cell.angle_gamma   90.00
#
_symmetry.space_group_name_H-M   'P 1'
#
loop_
_entity.id
_entity.type
_entity.pdbx_description
1 polymer ?
#
loop_
_entity_poly.entity_id
_entity_poly.type
_entity_poly.pdbx_seq_one_letter_code
_entity_poly.pdbx_strand_id
1 'polypeptide(L)'
;KKGQRLQVQGRLTLGRFDNNDLVLEPYGINEAPKQPGREDTAPDKRVELHLHTKMSTMDALCDTKAVVKRAIEWGHPAIAITDHGVVQSFPDAYNASGRGEKIKVLYGVEAYYQNDVDEQAAVHGPGDMPLDGEFVAFDLETTGLDARADAIIEIGAVRVRGGEVVDKFASFAQPGQPLSAKTVSITSITDGMLRGAPTPEDAVDMFLDWVGDTPLCAHNAAFDTGFIRAYCARSGRKFDPLYFDTLIL
;
A
#
# COMPACT_ATOMS: atom_id res chain seq x y z
N LYS A 1 13.85 -33.13 21.62
CA LYS A 1 12.41 -33.48 21.56
C LYS A 1 11.63 -32.21 21.25
N LYS A 2 10.44 -32.31 20.62
CA LYS A 2 9.60 -31.14 20.35
C LYS A 2 9.28 -30.39 21.66
N GLY A 3 9.57 -29.07 21.71
CA GLY A 3 9.40 -28.24 22.92
C GLY A 3 10.60 -28.14 23.84
N GLN A 4 11.69 -28.87 23.57
CA GLN A 4 12.94 -28.74 24.33
C GLN A 4 13.63 -27.42 23.93
N ARG A 5 14.11 -26.66 24.93
CA ARG A 5 14.93 -25.46 24.71
C ARG A 5 16.39 -25.83 24.65
N LEU A 6 17.09 -25.25 23.71
CA LEU A 6 18.50 -25.47 23.50
C LEU A 6 19.26 -24.15 23.56
N GLN A 7 20.43 -24.18 24.20
CA GLN A 7 21.44 -23.13 24.08
C GLN A 7 22.45 -23.59 23.04
N VAL A 8 22.56 -22.88 21.96
CA VAL A 8 23.43 -23.23 20.85
C VAL A 8 24.59 -22.24 20.81
N GLN A 9 25.81 -22.73 20.82
CA GLN A 9 27.02 -21.97 20.58
C GLN A 9 27.53 -22.34 19.19
N GLY A 10 27.78 -21.34 18.35
CA GLY A 10 28.15 -21.61 16.96
C GLY A 10 28.79 -20.39 16.30
N ARG A 11 29.23 -20.58 15.07
CA ARG A 11 29.75 -19.54 14.20
C ARG A 11 28.68 -19.13 13.20
N LEU A 12 28.48 -17.84 13.01
CA LEU A 12 27.64 -17.34 11.94
C LEU A 12 28.44 -17.35 10.64
N THR A 13 27.89 -17.99 9.62
CA THR A 13 28.46 -18.08 8.28
C THR A 13 27.38 -17.79 7.24
N LEU A 14 27.77 -17.45 6.02
CA LEU A 14 26.83 -17.40 4.91
C LEU A 14 26.47 -18.81 4.45
N GLY A 15 25.19 -19.02 4.16
CA GLY A 15 24.69 -20.32 3.72
C GLY A 15 25.37 -20.79 2.42
N ARG A 16 25.64 -22.11 2.34
CA ARG A 16 26.30 -22.69 1.17
C ARG A 16 25.44 -22.71 -0.09
N PHE A 17 24.12 -22.68 0.09
CA PHE A 17 23.12 -22.80 -1.00
C PHE A 17 22.42 -21.49 -1.30
N ASP A 18 22.40 -20.56 -0.34
CA ASP A 18 21.87 -19.22 -0.48
C ASP A 18 22.86 -18.25 0.19
N ASN A 19 23.61 -17.51 -0.64
CA ASN A 19 24.68 -16.62 -0.17
C ASN A 19 24.19 -15.42 0.67
N ASN A 20 22.88 -15.23 0.78
CA ASN A 20 22.29 -14.13 1.54
C ASN A 20 21.77 -14.55 2.91
N ASP A 21 21.66 -15.86 3.18
CA ASP A 21 21.18 -16.34 4.46
C ASP A 21 22.32 -16.52 5.46
N LEU A 22 22.13 -15.97 6.66
CA LEU A 22 23.02 -16.24 7.80
C LEU A 22 22.67 -17.58 8.44
N VAL A 23 23.61 -18.50 8.42
CA VAL A 23 23.48 -19.84 9.01
C VAL A 23 24.36 -19.93 10.24
N LEU A 24 23.80 -20.45 11.35
CA LEU A 24 24.57 -20.79 12.54
C LEU A 24 25.14 -22.21 12.42
N GLU A 25 26.45 -22.31 12.26
CA GLU A 25 27.18 -23.61 12.34
C GLU A 25 27.47 -23.94 13.81
N PRO A 26 26.75 -24.90 14.42
CA PRO A 26 26.88 -25.16 15.82
C PRO A 26 28.14 -26.02 16.14
N TYR A 27 28.89 -25.66 17.17
CA TYR A 27 29.94 -26.51 17.77
C TYR A 27 29.67 -26.87 19.24
N GLY A 28 28.63 -26.29 19.85
CA GLY A 28 28.16 -26.62 21.17
C GLY A 28 26.64 -26.52 21.26
N ILE A 29 26.01 -27.58 21.77
CA ILE A 29 24.55 -27.60 21.99
C ILE A 29 24.32 -28.14 23.41
N ASN A 30 23.71 -27.29 24.26
CA ASN A 30 23.35 -27.65 25.62
C ASN A 30 21.84 -27.50 25.83
N GLU A 31 21.29 -28.18 26.79
CA GLU A 31 19.91 -27.93 27.19
C GLU A 31 19.85 -26.58 27.93
N ALA A 32 18.97 -25.71 27.47
CA ALA A 32 18.76 -24.40 28.09
C ALA A 32 17.77 -24.52 29.28
N PRO A 33 18.04 -23.85 30.41
CA PRO A 33 17.11 -23.85 31.52
C PRO A 33 15.73 -23.32 31.09
N LYS A 34 14.70 -23.92 31.65
CA LYS A 34 13.33 -23.46 31.42
C LYS A 34 13.18 -22.03 31.97
N GLN A 35 13.00 -21.07 31.11
CA GLN A 35 12.69 -19.71 31.59
C GLN A 35 11.28 -19.70 32.18
N PRO A 36 11.07 -18.96 33.30
CA PRO A 36 9.74 -18.73 33.82
C PRO A 36 8.85 -18.13 32.72
N GLY A 37 7.59 -18.55 32.64
CA GLY A 37 6.62 -17.96 31.75
C GLY A 37 6.40 -16.48 32.09
N ARG A 38 5.97 -15.70 31.12
CA ARG A 38 5.48 -14.34 31.43
C ARG A 38 4.22 -14.46 32.26
N GLU A 39 4.12 -13.63 33.28
CA GLU A 39 2.97 -13.52 34.16
C GLU A 39 2.49 -12.07 34.17
N ASP A 40 1.19 -11.87 34.26
CA ASP A 40 0.61 -10.57 34.54
C ASP A 40 0.44 -10.43 36.06
N THR A 41 1.28 -9.61 36.67
CA THR A 41 1.27 -9.36 38.12
C THR A 41 0.51 -8.08 38.51
N ALA A 42 -0.11 -7.40 37.55
CA ALA A 42 -0.91 -6.20 37.84
C ALA A 42 -2.08 -6.52 38.77
N PRO A 43 -2.31 -5.74 39.85
CA PRO A 43 -3.44 -5.95 40.75
C PRO A 43 -4.78 -5.73 40.04
N ASP A 44 -4.85 -4.70 39.21
CA ASP A 44 -6.01 -4.40 38.38
C ASP A 44 -5.76 -4.86 36.95
N LYS A 45 -6.57 -5.81 36.47
CA LYS A 45 -6.42 -6.39 35.13
C LYS A 45 -7.04 -5.49 34.07
N ARG A 46 -6.22 -5.08 33.13
CA ARG A 46 -6.68 -4.37 31.95
C ARG A 46 -7.44 -5.31 31.01
N VAL A 47 -8.59 -4.88 30.50
CA VAL A 47 -9.29 -5.57 29.42
C VAL A 47 -8.65 -5.15 28.07
N GLU A 48 -8.20 -6.12 27.29
CA GLU A 48 -7.77 -5.84 25.92
C GLU A 48 -9.00 -5.68 25.04
N LEU A 49 -9.11 -4.53 24.39
CA LEU A 49 -10.27 -4.16 23.56
C LEU A 49 -9.96 -4.14 22.05
N HIS A 50 -8.68 -4.26 21.68
CA HIS A 50 -8.22 -4.24 20.29
C HIS A 50 -7.20 -5.34 20.08
N LEU A 51 -7.64 -6.49 19.58
CA LEU A 51 -6.79 -7.66 19.42
C LEU A 51 -7.07 -8.37 18.10
N HIS A 52 -6.00 -8.54 17.31
CA HIS A 52 -6.00 -9.29 16.08
C HIS A 52 -5.46 -10.70 16.30
N THR A 53 -6.14 -11.68 15.74
CA THR A 53 -5.67 -13.06 15.69
C THR A 53 -5.02 -13.37 14.33
N LYS A 54 -4.48 -14.57 14.18
CA LYS A 54 -3.95 -15.03 12.88
C LYS A 54 -4.99 -15.07 11.75
N MET A 55 -6.26 -14.79 12.04
CA MET A 55 -7.30 -14.62 11.02
C MET A 55 -7.21 -13.26 10.33
N SER A 56 -6.59 -12.27 10.97
CA SER A 56 -6.13 -11.03 10.33
C SER A 56 -4.87 -11.34 9.52
N THR A 57 -5.06 -11.81 8.28
CA THR A 57 -3.99 -12.30 7.41
C THR A 57 -2.91 -11.23 7.18
N MET A 58 -1.65 -11.62 7.30
CA MET A 58 -0.45 -10.77 7.17
C MET A 58 -0.28 -9.69 8.26
N ASP A 59 -1.16 -9.66 9.28
CA ASP A 59 -1.09 -8.67 10.34
C ASP A 59 -0.73 -9.29 11.70
N ALA A 60 -1.38 -10.40 12.10
CA ALA A 60 -1.17 -10.98 13.42
C ALA A 60 -0.80 -12.46 13.41
N LEU A 61 -0.09 -12.89 14.47
CA LEU A 61 0.38 -14.25 14.68
C LEU A 61 -0.33 -14.97 15.84
N CYS A 62 -1.16 -14.26 16.59
CA CYS A 62 -1.82 -14.79 17.78
C CYS A 62 -2.82 -15.89 17.43
N ASP A 63 -2.65 -17.09 18.02
CA ASP A 63 -3.69 -18.13 17.95
C ASP A 63 -4.85 -17.79 18.88
N THR A 64 -6.06 -17.81 18.37
CA THR A 64 -7.28 -17.42 19.10
C THR A 64 -7.46 -18.20 20.40
N LYS A 65 -7.29 -19.54 20.36
CA LYS A 65 -7.43 -20.39 21.55
C LYS A 65 -6.33 -20.12 22.58
N ALA A 66 -5.10 -19.86 22.08
CA ALA A 66 -3.98 -19.60 22.95
C ALA A 66 -4.11 -18.26 23.68
N VAL A 67 -4.55 -17.21 23.00
CA VAL A 67 -4.70 -15.88 23.62
C VAL A 67 -5.85 -15.84 24.62
N VAL A 68 -6.99 -16.45 24.30
CA VAL A 68 -8.12 -16.55 25.26
C VAL A 68 -7.74 -17.35 26.50
N LYS A 69 -7.06 -18.49 26.35
CA LYS A 69 -6.54 -19.27 27.47
C LYS A 69 -5.55 -18.48 28.32
N ARG A 70 -4.68 -17.70 27.70
CA ARG A 70 -3.72 -16.84 28.40
C ARG A 70 -4.43 -15.75 29.22
N ALA A 71 -5.47 -15.12 28.68
CA ALA A 71 -6.27 -14.16 29.41
C ALA A 71 -6.96 -14.78 30.65
N ILE A 72 -7.47 -16.01 30.51
CA ILE A 72 -8.04 -16.78 31.65
C ILE A 72 -6.96 -17.06 32.69
N GLU A 73 -5.78 -17.58 32.28
CA GLU A 73 -4.66 -17.88 33.18
C GLU A 73 -4.18 -16.66 33.97
N TRP A 74 -4.24 -15.48 33.36
CA TRP A 74 -3.83 -14.23 33.98
C TRP A 74 -4.95 -13.55 34.78
N GLY A 75 -6.17 -14.12 34.79
CA GLY A 75 -7.30 -13.62 35.56
C GLY A 75 -7.96 -12.36 34.96
N HIS A 76 -7.86 -12.16 33.66
CA HIS A 76 -8.55 -11.05 32.97
C HIS A 76 -10.07 -11.29 33.01
N PRO A 77 -10.89 -10.26 33.28
CA PRO A 77 -12.34 -10.38 33.32
C PRO A 77 -12.98 -10.51 31.93
N ALA A 78 -12.32 -9.97 30.92
CA ALA A 78 -12.79 -9.99 29.54
C ALA A 78 -11.61 -9.87 28.55
N ILE A 79 -11.87 -10.20 27.31
CA ILE A 79 -10.97 -9.98 26.16
C ILE A 79 -11.80 -9.71 24.91
N ALA A 80 -11.42 -8.74 24.09
CA ALA A 80 -12.01 -8.53 22.77
C ALA A 80 -11.27 -9.35 21.71
N ILE A 81 -11.99 -9.69 20.65
CA ILE A 81 -11.44 -10.19 19.40
C ILE A 81 -11.95 -9.26 18.31
N THR A 82 -11.05 -8.59 17.60
CA THR A 82 -11.35 -7.51 16.64
C THR A 82 -10.52 -7.67 15.38
N ASP A 83 -10.63 -8.83 14.72
CA ASP A 83 -9.90 -9.10 13.49
C ASP A 83 -10.29 -8.15 12.35
N HIS A 84 -9.37 -7.89 11.43
CA HIS A 84 -9.58 -7.05 10.25
C HIS A 84 -10.59 -7.68 9.29
N GLY A 85 -11.76 -7.06 9.15
CA GLY A 85 -12.79 -7.39 8.17
C GLY A 85 -13.37 -8.81 8.25
N VAL A 86 -13.01 -9.59 9.30
CA VAL A 86 -13.35 -11.01 9.41
C VAL A 86 -13.78 -11.41 10.81
N VAL A 87 -14.55 -12.52 10.91
CA VAL A 87 -15.11 -13.05 12.16
C VAL A 87 -14.80 -14.54 12.38
N GLN A 88 -13.85 -15.11 11.62
CA GLN A 88 -13.56 -16.54 11.64
C GLN A 88 -13.02 -17.05 12.97
N SER A 89 -12.44 -16.16 13.79
CA SER A 89 -11.94 -16.50 15.13
C SER A 89 -13.04 -16.70 16.18
N PHE A 90 -14.27 -16.25 15.94
CA PHE A 90 -15.35 -16.26 16.94
C PHE A 90 -15.70 -17.65 17.48
N PRO A 91 -15.87 -18.70 16.67
CA PRO A 91 -16.15 -20.04 17.19
C PRO A 91 -15.02 -20.57 18.09
N ASP A 92 -13.78 -20.31 17.74
CA ASP A 92 -12.62 -20.70 18.51
C ASP A 92 -12.51 -19.95 19.84
N ALA A 93 -12.81 -18.65 19.84
CA ALA A 93 -12.86 -17.85 21.06
C ALA A 93 -13.99 -18.28 21.99
N TYR A 94 -15.19 -18.54 21.45
CA TYR A 94 -16.34 -19.05 22.19
C TYR A 94 -16.04 -20.39 22.89
N ASN A 95 -15.46 -21.34 22.17
CA ASN A 95 -15.09 -22.63 22.73
C ASN A 95 -13.96 -22.50 23.77
N ALA A 96 -12.95 -21.69 23.53
CA ALA A 96 -11.83 -21.49 24.45
C ALA A 96 -12.24 -20.78 25.73
N SER A 97 -13.22 -19.88 25.68
CA SER A 97 -13.80 -19.20 26.85
C SER A 97 -14.69 -20.10 27.72
N GLY A 98 -14.87 -21.38 27.34
CA GLY A 98 -15.83 -22.26 27.99
C GLY A 98 -17.27 -21.83 27.74
N ARG A 99 -17.56 -21.38 26.53
CA ARG A 99 -18.87 -20.81 26.13
C ARG A 99 -19.25 -19.54 26.88
N GLY A 100 -18.25 -18.77 27.29
CA GLY A 100 -18.42 -17.53 28.04
C GLY A 100 -18.42 -17.69 29.57
N GLU A 101 -18.31 -18.92 30.09
CA GLU A 101 -18.33 -19.18 31.55
C GLU A 101 -17.03 -18.79 32.25
N LYS A 102 -15.87 -18.91 31.58
CA LYS A 102 -14.52 -18.69 32.17
C LYS A 102 -14.02 -17.26 32.00
N ILE A 103 -14.37 -16.61 30.90
CA ILE A 103 -14.03 -15.24 30.59
C ILE A 103 -15.05 -14.67 29.62
N LYS A 104 -15.39 -13.39 29.78
CA LYS A 104 -16.25 -12.68 28.82
C LYS A 104 -15.46 -12.39 27.54
N VAL A 105 -15.94 -12.86 26.40
CA VAL A 105 -15.41 -12.49 25.08
C VAL A 105 -16.26 -11.38 24.48
N LEU A 106 -15.61 -10.30 24.09
CA LEU A 106 -16.22 -9.21 23.35
C LEU A 106 -15.94 -9.46 21.86
N TYR A 107 -16.99 -9.72 21.10
CA TYR A 107 -16.92 -9.99 19.68
C TYR A 107 -17.04 -8.70 18.91
N GLY A 108 -16.02 -8.35 18.16
CA GLY A 108 -15.94 -7.16 17.32
C GLY A 108 -15.25 -7.46 16.00
N VAL A 109 -15.27 -6.50 15.13
CA VAL A 109 -14.53 -6.53 13.85
C VAL A 109 -13.97 -5.15 13.61
N GLU A 110 -12.75 -5.08 13.14
CA GLU A 110 -12.20 -3.84 12.59
C GLU A 110 -12.69 -3.71 11.16
N ALA A 111 -13.79 -2.96 11.02
CA ALA A 111 -14.46 -2.80 9.74
C ALA A 111 -13.75 -1.78 8.85
N TYR A 112 -13.68 -2.07 7.57
CA TYR A 112 -13.29 -1.09 6.56
C TYR A 112 -14.52 -0.28 6.18
N TYR A 113 -14.46 1.03 6.42
CA TYR A 113 -15.49 1.96 5.98
C TYR A 113 -15.00 2.71 4.75
N GLN A 114 -15.75 2.60 3.67
CA GLN A 114 -15.56 3.41 2.48
C GLN A 114 -16.74 4.36 2.37
N ASN A 115 -16.44 5.66 2.37
CA ASN A 115 -17.46 6.68 2.10
C ASN A 115 -17.61 6.82 0.58
N ASP A 116 -18.68 6.29 0.03
CA ASP A 116 -19.00 6.36 -1.39
C ASP A 116 -19.85 7.59 -1.77
N VAL A 117 -20.19 8.43 -0.78
CA VAL A 117 -21.09 9.58 -0.99
C VAL A 117 -20.33 10.89 -1.23
N ASP A 118 -19.20 11.12 -0.57
CA ASP A 118 -18.62 12.48 -0.50
C ASP A 118 -17.19 12.66 -1.04
N GLU A 119 -16.35 11.64 -1.19
CA GLU A 119 -14.91 11.88 -1.41
C GLU A 119 -14.22 11.07 -2.50
N GLN A 120 -14.88 10.11 -3.13
CA GLN A 120 -14.22 9.24 -4.12
C GLN A 120 -15.08 9.06 -5.36
N ALA A 121 -15.41 10.15 -6.01
CA ALA A 121 -15.92 10.05 -7.36
C ALA A 121 -14.82 9.48 -8.27
N ALA A 122 -15.10 8.37 -8.94
CA ALA A 122 -14.18 7.84 -9.95
C ALA A 122 -14.14 8.74 -11.20
N VAL A 123 -15.17 9.57 -11.38
CA VAL A 123 -15.32 10.48 -12.52
C VAL A 123 -15.35 11.93 -12.02
N HIS A 124 -14.53 12.76 -12.62
CA HIS A 124 -14.34 14.17 -12.26
C HIS A 124 -14.43 15.08 -13.47
N GLY A 125 -14.81 16.32 -13.23
CA GLY A 125 -14.91 17.36 -14.28
C GLY A 125 -16.30 17.46 -14.90
N PRO A 126 -16.45 18.38 -15.86
CA PRO A 126 -17.73 18.64 -16.50
C PRO A 126 -18.04 17.63 -17.59
N GLY A 127 -19.28 17.18 -17.67
CA GLY A 127 -19.76 16.31 -18.75
C GLY A 127 -20.06 14.89 -18.32
N ASP A 128 -20.33 14.07 -19.32
CA ASP A 128 -20.64 12.65 -19.18
C ASP A 128 -19.98 11.89 -20.33
N MET A 129 -19.61 10.64 -20.09
CA MET A 129 -18.97 9.79 -21.07
C MET A 129 -19.42 8.35 -20.88
N PRO A 130 -19.88 7.66 -21.93
CA PRO A 130 -20.12 6.24 -21.89
C PRO A 130 -18.79 5.47 -21.75
N LEU A 131 -18.79 4.34 -21.01
CA LEU A 131 -17.58 3.53 -20.77
C LEU A 131 -16.95 2.95 -22.04
N ASP A 132 -17.73 2.82 -23.12
CA ASP A 132 -17.29 2.41 -24.46
C ASP A 132 -16.92 3.62 -25.36
N GLY A 133 -16.90 4.82 -24.79
CA GLY A 133 -16.54 6.06 -25.49
C GLY A 133 -15.04 6.13 -25.82
N GLU A 134 -14.66 7.25 -26.43
CA GLU A 134 -13.26 7.58 -26.66
C GLU A 134 -12.66 8.29 -25.45
N PHE A 135 -11.47 7.87 -25.03
CA PHE A 135 -10.71 8.49 -23.96
C PHE A 135 -9.20 8.38 -24.20
N VAL A 136 -8.44 9.19 -23.48
CA VAL A 136 -6.97 9.12 -23.44
C VAL A 136 -6.53 8.58 -22.08
N ALA A 137 -5.96 7.39 -22.06
CA ALA A 137 -5.24 6.87 -20.90
C ALA A 137 -3.82 7.42 -20.91
N PHE A 138 -3.38 8.00 -19.78
CA PHE A 138 -2.04 8.60 -19.68
C PHE A 138 -1.42 8.36 -18.31
N ASP A 139 -0.10 8.50 -18.27
CA ASP A 139 0.74 8.35 -17.09
C ASP A 139 1.92 9.31 -17.19
N LEU A 140 2.44 9.76 -16.04
CA LEU A 140 3.56 10.69 -15.95
C LEU A 140 4.70 10.09 -15.15
N GLU A 141 5.93 10.25 -15.65
CA GLU A 141 7.11 10.10 -14.85
C GLU A 141 7.62 11.47 -14.39
N THR A 142 8.02 11.56 -13.12
CA THR A 142 8.38 12.83 -12.48
C THR A 142 9.65 12.72 -11.64
N THR A 143 10.24 13.85 -11.28
CA THR A 143 11.43 13.89 -10.40
C THR A 143 11.09 13.64 -8.94
N GLY A 144 9.82 13.73 -8.55
CA GLY A 144 9.30 13.51 -7.20
C GLY A 144 7.78 13.61 -7.15
N LEU A 145 7.21 13.80 -5.97
CA LEU A 145 5.76 13.71 -5.75
C LEU A 145 5.05 15.06 -5.59
N ASP A 146 5.78 16.16 -5.51
CA ASP A 146 5.20 17.49 -5.31
C ASP A 146 5.09 18.24 -6.66
N ALA A 147 3.88 18.36 -7.19
CA ALA A 147 3.60 19.07 -8.45
C ALA A 147 4.03 20.55 -8.48
N ARG A 148 4.38 21.14 -7.31
CA ARG A 148 4.88 22.54 -7.22
C ARG A 148 6.40 22.61 -7.28
N ALA A 149 7.09 21.59 -6.79
CA ALA A 149 8.54 21.56 -6.63
C ALA A 149 9.22 20.62 -7.63
N ASP A 150 8.54 19.57 -8.06
CA ASP A 150 9.08 18.54 -8.94
C ASP A 150 8.67 18.76 -10.40
N ALA A 151 9.41 18.14 -11.31
CA ALA A 151 9.23 18.29 -12.74
C ALA A 151 8.76 16.98 -13.40
N ILE A 152 7.92 17.10 -14.42
CA ILE A 152 7.60 16.01 -15.36
C ILE A 152 8.86 15.72 -16.20
N ILE A 153 9.18 14.44 -16.38
CA ILE A 153 10.29 13.97 -17.19
C ILE A 153 9.87 13.04 -18.33
N GLU A 154 8.66 12.48 -18.27
CA GLU A 154 8.05 11.73 -19.36
C GLU A 154 6.52 11.85 -19.29
N ILE A 155 5.88 11.90 -20.46
CA ILE A 155 4.43 11.77 -20.64
C ILE A 155 4.19 10.62 -21.59
N GLY A 156 3.53 9.56 -21.14
CA GLY A 156 3.06 8.44 -21.94
C GLY A 156 1.54 8.46 -22.04
N ALA A 157 0.99 8.31 -23.25
CA ALA A 157 -0.45 8.26 -23.40
C ALA A 157 -0.89 7.42 -24.61
N VAL A 158 -2.11 6.87 -24.51
CA VAL A 158 -2.78 6.16 -25.60
C VAL A 158 -4.21 6.66 -25.73
N ARG A 159 -4.65 6.84 -26.96
CA ARG A 159 -6.06 7.12 -27.28
C ARG A 159 -6.78 5.83 -27.53
N VAL A 160 -7.85 5.59 -26.78
CA VAL A 160 -8.67 4.38 -26.86
C VAL A 160 -10.03 4.73 -27.43
N ARG A 161 -10.52 3.92 -28.35
CA ARG A 161 -11.86 4.04 -28.94
C ARG A 161 -12.45 2.65 -29.14
N GLY A 162 -13.61 2.39 -28.57
CA GLY A 162 -14.27 1.08 -28.68
C GLY A 162 -13.41 -0.07 -28.12
N GLY A 163 -12.60 0.19 -27.10
CA GLY A 163 -11.67 -0.79 -26.48
C GLY A 163 -10.35 -1.01 -27.22
N GLU A 164 -10.11 -0.34 -28.36
CA GLU A 164 -8.91 -0.47 -29.16
C GLU A 164 -8.04 0.78 -29.07
N VAL A 165 -6.71 0.59 -29.00
CA VAL A 165 -5.74 1.70 -29.06
C VAL A 165 -5.67 2.21 -30.51
N VAL A 166 -6.11 3.44 -30.73
CA VAL A 166 -6.17 4.06 -32.07
C VAL A 166 -5.06 5.06 -32.32
N ASP A 167 -4.44 5.62 -31.26
CA ASP A 167 -3.34 6.58 -31.37
C ASP A 167 -2.46 6.54 -30.12
N LYS A 168 -1.23 7.07 -30.20
CA LYS A 168 -0.26 7.10 -29.10
C LYS A 168 0.46 8.44 -29.06
N PHE A 169 0.74 8.88 -27.85
CA PHE A 169 1.61 10.01 -27.56
C PHE A 169 2.70 9.58 -26.60
N ALA A 170 3.94 9.99 -26.85
CA ALA A 170 5.03 9.83 -25.92
C ALA A 170 6.00 10.98 -26.07
N SER A 171 6.39 11.61 -24.98
CA SER A 171 7.38 12.67 -24.96
C SER A 171 8.19 12.61 -23.67
N PHE A 172 9.51 12.58 -23.81
CA PHE A 172 10.37 12.97 -22.70
C PHE A 172 10.28 14.47 -22.49
N ALA A 173 10.62 14.91 -21.27
CA ALA A 173 10.77 16.32 -20.94
C ALA A 173 12.10 16.54 -20.19
N GLN A 174 12.85 17.56 -20.58
CA GLN A 174 14.13 17.87 -19.96
C GLN A 174 13.94 18.90 -18.84
N PRO A 175 14.03 18.49 -17.54
CA PRO A 175 13.95 19.44 -16.43
C PRO A 175 15.19 20.34 -16.39
N GLY A 176 15.07 21.48 -15.71
CA GLY A 176 16.17 22.46 -15.61
C GLY A 176 17.36 22.01 -14.74
N GLN A 177 17.28 20.83 -14.12
CA GLN A 177 18.30 20.28 -13.22
C GLN A 177 18.55 18.80 -13.51
N PRO A 178 19.76 18.28 -13.24
CA PRO A 178 20.05 16.86 -13.37
C PRO A 178 19.17 15.99 -12.48
N LEU A 179 18.88 14.78 -12.95
CA LEU A 179 18.08 13.80 -12.19
C LEU A 179 18.84 13.30 -10.95
N SER A 180 18.12 13.13 -9.86
CA SER A 180 18.67 12.46 -8.68
C SER A 180 18.91 10.96 -8.94
N ALA A 181 19.88 10.36 -8.25
CA ALA A 181 20.10 8.92 -8.32
C ALA A 181 18.85 8.11 -7.93
N LYS A 182 18.03 8.65 -7.02
CA LYS A 182 16.74 8.05 -6.61
C LYS A 182 15.75 8.06 -7.77
N THR A 183 15.59 9.19 -8.46
CA THR A 183 14.71 9.32 -9.64
C THR A 183 15.10 8.31 -10.71
N VAL A 184 16.40 8.26 -11.07
CA VAL A 184 16.93 7.30 -12.06
C VAL A 184 16.65 5.85 -11.63
N SER A 185 16.82 5.54 -10.34
CA SER A 185 16.55 4.18 -9.82
C SER A 185 15.08 3.76 -9.90
N ILE A 186 14.15 4.70 -9.78
CA ILE A 186 12.70 4.43 -9.79
C ILE A 186 12.19 4.37 -11.23
N THR A 187 12.49 5.40 -12.04
CA THR A 187 11.93 5.57 -13.39
C THR A 187 12.75 4.89 -14.48
N SER A 188 14.02 4.55 -14.20
CA SER A 188 15.01 4.10 -15.17
C SER A 188 15.36 5.15 -16.24
N ILE A 189 14.85 6.36 -16.12
CA ILE A 189 15.16 7.49 -17.03
C ILE A 189 16.47 8.15 -16.60
N THR A 190 17.32 8.44 -17.56
CA THR A 190 18.63 9.07 -17.32
C THR A 190 18.70 10.44 -17.99
N ASP A 191 19.58 11.33 -17.49
CA ASP A 191 19.84 12.63 -18.14
C ASP A 191 20.24 12.50 -19.62
N GLY A 192 20.86 11.37 -19.98
CA GLY A 192 21.24 11.09 -21.37
C GLY A 192 20.01 10.91 -22.27
N MET A 193 18.94 10.28 -21.76
CA MET A 193 17.69 10.07 -22.50
C MET A 193 16.91 11.38 -22.67
N LEU A 194 17.00 12.28 -21.70
CA LEU A 194 16.29 13.57 -21.72
C LEU A 194 16.98 14.64 -22.57
N ARG A 195 18.21 14.37 -23.02
CA ARG A 195 18.98 15.37 -23.75
C ARG A 195 18.33 15.78 -25.08
N GLY A 196 17.97 17.05 -25.20
CA GLY A 196 17.32 17.57 -26.39
C GLY A 196 15.80 17.37 -26.44
N ALA A 197 15.21 16.80 -25.37
CA ALA A 197 13.78 16.78 -25.19
C ALA A 197 13.23 18.20 -24.95
N PRO A 198 11.94 18.44 -25.22
CA PRO A 198 11.32 19.73 -24.90
C PRO A 198 11.37 20.03 -23.40
N THR A 199 11.11 21.28 -23.05
CA THR A 199 10.90 21.61 -21.63
C THR A 199 9.64 20.92 -21.09
N PRO A 200 9.50 20.75 -19.78
CA PRO A 200 8.25 20.18 -19.22
C PRO A 200 7.02 20.97 -19.63
N GLU A 201 7.11 22.30 -19.72
CA GLU A 201 6.06 23.19 -20.18
C GLU A 201 5.66 22.88 -21.64
N ASP A 202 6.64 22.80 -22.53
CA ASP A 202 6.39 22.50 -23.95
C ASP A 202 5.83 21.08 -24.13
N ALA A 203 6.32 20.11 -23.37
CA ALA A 203 5.83 18.73 -23.42
C ALA A 203 4.35 18.65 -22.97
N VAL A 204 3.97 19.38 -21.91
CA VAL A 204 2.58 19.46 -21.45
C VAL A 204 1.71 20.14 -22.50
N ASP A 205 2.17 21.24 -23.12
CA ASP A 205 1.40 21.91 -24.16
C ASP A 205 1.20 21.01 -25.38
N MET A 206 2.23 20.30 -25.83
CA MET A 206 2.12 19.30 -26.92
C MET A 206 1.13 18.18 -26.58
N PHE A 207 1.19 17.70 -25.35
CA PHE A 207 0.26 16.66 -24.86
C PHE A 207 -1.18 17.14 -24.87
N LEU A 208 -1.45 18.32 -24.31
CA LEU A 208 -2.79 18.88 -24.25
C LEU A 208 -3.36 19.23 -25.63
N ASP A 209 -2.51 19.67 -26.57
CA ASP A 209 -2.91 19.91 -27.96
C ASP A 209 -3.30 18.61 -28.67
N TRP A 210 -2.55 17.50 -28.37
CA TRP A 210 -2.88 16.18 -28.89
C TRP A 210 -4.14 15.58 -28.25
N VAL A 211 -4.37 15.80 -26.94
CA VAL A 211 -5.58 15.35 -26.23
C VAL A 211 -6.83 16.03 -26.76
N GLY A 212 -6.78 17.34 -26.96
CA GLY A 212 -7.96 18.16 -27.27
C GLY A 212 -9.02 18.09 -26.17
N ASP A 213 -10.27 17.87 -26.55
CA ASP A 213 -11.42 17.77 -25.63
C ASP A 213 -11.70 16.32 -25.20
N THR A 214 -10.83 15.36 -25.53
CA THR A 214 -11.02 13.95 -25.21
C THR A 214 -10.91 13.72 -23.70
N PRO A 215 -11.85 13.00 -23.07
CA PRO A 215 -11.77 12.64 -21.67
C PRO A 215 -10.47 11.91 -21.32
N LEU A 216 -9.97 12.15 -20.11
CA LEU A 216 -8.72 11.55 -19.62
C LEU A 216 -8.98 10.35 -18.71
N CYS A 217 -8.02 9.45 -18.64
CA CYS A 217 -7.99 8.31 -17.72
C CYS A 217 -6.58 8.18 -17.16
N ALA A 218 -6.47 8.02 -15.85
CA ALA A 218 -5.20 7.68 -15.20
C ALA A 218 -5.42 6.81 -13.97
N HIS A 219 -4.36 6.19 -13.47
CA HIS A 219 -4.39 5.42 -12.23
C HIS A 219 -3.87 6.27 -11.08
N ASN A 220 -4.68 6.56 -10.06
CA ASN A 220 -4.43 7.63 -9.09
C ASN A 220 -4.39 9.00 -9.78
N ALA A 221 -5.41 9.26 -10.57
CA ALA A 221 -5.48 10.39 -11.50
C ALA A 221 -5.26 11.78 -10.85
N ALA A 222 -5.49 11.91 -9.55
CA ALA A 222 -5.20 13.12 -8.80
C ALA A 222 -3.72 13.51 -8.85
N PHE A 223 -2.81 12.54 -8.92
CA PHE A 223 -1.37 12.78 -9.07
C PHE A 223 -1.05 13.40 -10.44
N ASP A 224 -1.40 12.71 -11.51
CA ASP A 224 -1.06 13.12 -12.88
C ASP A 224 -1.75 14.43 -13.27
N THR A 225 -3.07 14.52 -13.02
CA THR A 225 -3.82 15.76 -13.27
C THR A 225 -3.33 16.92 -12.42
N GLY A 226 -2.83 16.64 -11.20
CA GLY A 226 -2.22 17.63 -10.32
C GLY A 226 -0.98 18.27 -10.93
N PHE A 227 -0.08 17.48 -11.53
CA PHE A 227 1.09 17.98 -12.25
C PHE A 227 0.69 18.81 -13.48
N ILE A 228 -0.18 18.28 -14.35
CA ILE A 228 -0.68 19.03 -15.52
C ILE A 228 -1.31 20.34 -15.09
N ARG A 229 -2.16 20.32 -14.06
CA ARG A 229 -2.82 21.53 -13.52
C ARG A 229 -1.82 22.56 -13.01
N ALA A 230 -0.74 22.12 -12.34
CA ALA A 230 0.31 23.03 -11.87
C ALA A 230 1.04 23.73 -13.03
N TYR A 231 1.34 23.02 -14.12
CA TYR A 231 1.91 23.62 -15.33
C TYR A 231 0.94 24.59 -16.00
N CYS A 232 -0.32 24.19 -16.18
CA CYS A 232 -1.33 25.05 -16.78
C CYS A 232 -1.58 26.33 -15.97
N ALA A 233 -1.56 26.26 -14.64
CA ALA A 233 -1.70 27.43 -13.78
C ALA A 233 -0.56 28.44 -13.96
N ARG A 234 0.68 27.98 -14.24
CA ARG A 234 1.83 28.85 -14.51
C ARG A 234 1.78 29.51 -15.90
N SER A 235 1.31 28.77 -16.91
CA SER A 235 1.18 29.26 -18.29
C SER A 235 -0.11 30.05 -18.55
N GLY A 236 -1.06 30.06 -17.60
CA GLY A 236 -2.39 30.66 -17.79
C GLY A 236 -3.31 29.84 -18.70
N ARG A 237 -2.95 28.63 -19.04
CA ARG A 237 -3.78 27.69 -19.82
C ARG A 237 -4.89 27.12 -18.93
N LYS A 238 -6.11 27.07 -19.45
CA LYS A 238 -7.24 26.43 -18.76
C LYS A 238 -7.09 24.92 -18.86
N PHE A 239 -7.24 24.21 -17.71
CA PHE A 239 -7.25 22.76 -17.64
C PHE A 239 -8.39 22.31 -16.72
N ASP A 240 -9.48 21.89 -17.31
CA ASP A 240 -10.69 21.44 -16.63
C ASP A 240 -11.30 20.25 -17.41
N PRO A 241 -10.55 19.15 -17.54
CA PRO A 241 -10.98 17.99 -18.31
C PRO A 241 -12.03 17.18 -17.56
N LEU A 242 -12.87 16.46 -18.31
CA LEU A 242 -13.53 15.27 -17.81
C LEU A 242 -12.46 14.18 -17.68
N TYR A 243 -12.32 13.56 -16.49
CA TYR A 243 -11.39 12.45 -16.31
C TYR A 243 -11.94 11.40 -15.35
N PHE A 244 -11.43 10.17 -15.46
CA PHE A 244 -11.75 9.11 -14.54
C PHE A 244 -10.49 8.45 -13.99
N ASP A 245 -10.63 7.97 -12.74
CA ASP A 245 -9.56 7.39 -11.95
C ASP A 245 -9.76 5.89 -11.82
N THR A 246 -8.85 5.10 -12.39
CA THR A 246 -8.93 3.63 -12.33
C THR A 246 -8.50 3.04 -10.99
N LEU A 247 -7.98 3.85 -10.06
CA LEU A 247 -7.74 3.42 -8.69
C LEU A 247 -9.06 3.33 -7.90
N ILE A 248 -10.05 4.17 -8.29
CA ILE A 248 -11.34 4.31 -7.59
C ILE A 248 -12.42 3.44 -8.25
N LEU A 249 -12.32 3.19 -9.57
CA LEU A 249 -13.19 2.26 -10.28
C LEU A 249 -12.96 0.83 -9.81
#